data_f2cbf87ae13559d141b641b6580f7137
#
_entry.id   f2cbf87ae13559d141b641b6580f7137
#
_cell.length_a   1.000
_cell.length_b   1.000
_cell.length_c   1.000
_cell.angle_alpha   90.00
_cell.angle_beta   90.00
_cell.angle_gamma   90.00
#
_symmetry.space_group_name_H-M   'P 1'
#
loop_
_entity.id
_entity.type
_entity.pdbx_description
1 polymer ?
#
loop_
_entity_poly.entity_id
_entity_poly.type
_entity_poly.pdbx_seq_one_letter_code
_entity_poly.pdbx_strand_id
1 'polypeptide(L)'
;MDEVFFCPNCMANVGQAYGVCPVCGGSMNVENEPHQLPINSILNGRYIIGRTLGAGGFGITYVGYDLKLNNKVAVKEYYMSGGVSRTRSLTVIPTDRSNEAPFNKGKERFLDEAKILAQFIDEPNIVNVRDYFEENCTAYIVMEFLDGEDLTHYAKRHGRLSFDEVLALLEPAMMALDKVHKKGLIHRDISPSNLMLLKDGRVKVLDFGTARTQSVLGEKSLSIMLKPGYAPEEQYRTHGQQGSWTDVYAMSATFYRLLTGKTPPTSTDRMFEDKIELPSALGVKITPQQEAALMRGLAVRSQDRIQTMEELAKCLTGERKLRKAKKAFPWGKAAAAVLALAVVSGAVYAIANSSAKEQPAAAEATATPAPTASKAKESSEPSGEYVLEDRYKLVKETQTGSDNTVVYEYEYEYDDHGRTVHTSYTGYQTDENTGEQVVFYQDEWFHGYDEDGNYIYYKSDSSESNYEYEFDEDGDWSKRYEYDADHNLVGWTEYEYEPIEGSDWQCTVSYEYYPDGSLKSFYKSYSVENDDGGYTSHYDTYDANGNLTGQNISVYDSDGNQIKYQYYSGSDNTLTSEESYTYDAERRMTSGKRTTYYAGNTVEYSISGEYELMQIYVWHSFDEE
;
A
#
# COMPACT_ATOMS: atom_id res chain seq x y z
N MET A 1 -20.31 -50.79 19.11
CA MET A 1 -20.22 -49.86 17.94
C MET A 1 -18.93 -50.25 17.26
N ASP A 2 -19.02 -50.74 16.03
CA ASP A 2 -17.84 -51.08 15.25
C ASP A 2 -17.02 -49.80 15.10
N GLU A 3 -15.74 -49.83 15.44
CA GLU A 3 -14.84 -48.70 15.26
C GLU A 3 -14.76 -48.36 13.77
N VAL A 4 -15.23 -47.20 13.40
CA VAL A 4 -15.24 -46.74 12.02
C VAL A 4 -13.91 -46.03 11.75
N PHE A 5 -13.07 -46.59 10.88
CA PHE A 5 -11.79 -46.00 10.49
C PHE A 5 -11.91 -45.28 9.17
N PHE A 6 -11.62 -43.98 9.16
CA PHE A 6 -11.56 -43.20 7.95
C PHE A 6 -10.11 -43.02 7.46
N CYS A 7 -9.91 -43.14 6.16
CA CYS A 7 -8.63 -42.84 5.57
C CYS A 7 -8.32 -41.31 5.66
N PRO A 8 -7.22 -40.89 6.27
CA PRO A 8 -6.89 -39.47 6.42
C PRO A 8 -6.70 -38.72 5.08
N ASN A 9 -6.42 -39.45 4.00
CA ASN A 9 -6.19 -38.87 2.67
C ASN A 9 -7.45 -38.71 1.82
N CYS A 10 -8.32 -39.72 1.80
CA CYS A 10 -9.48 -39.74 0.92
C CYS A 10 -10.82 -39.78 1.63
N MET A 11 -10.83 -39.89 2.97
CA MET A 11 -12.01 -40.01 3.84
C MET A 11 -12.91 -41.22 3.51
N ALA A 12 -12.38 -42.23 2.85
CA ALA A 12 -13.09 -43.50 2.67
C ALA A 12 -13.16 -44.23 4.02
N ASN A 13 -14.35 -44.78 4.35
CA ASN A 13 -14.50 -45.67 5.47
C ASN A 13 -13.89 -47.04 5.11
N VAL A 14 -12.83 -47.45 5.80
CA VAL A 14 -12.06 -48.67 5.50
C VAL A 14 -12.28 -49.80 6.51
N GLY A 15 -13.14 -49.55 7.53
CA GLY A 15 -13.56 -50.54 8.49
C GLY A 15 -12.51 -51.01 9.51
N GLN A 16 -11.23 -50.82 9.23
CA GLN A 16 -10.13 -51.13 10.16
C GLN A 16 -8.88 -50.31 9.79
N ALA A 17 -7.93 -50.22 10.73
CA ALA A 17 -6.64 -49.56 10.49
C ALA A 17 -5.76 -50.43 9.59
N TYR A 18 -5.28 -49.84 8.46
CA TYR A 18 -4.33 -50.43 7.55
C TYR A 18 -3.06 -49.59 7.51
N GLY A 19 -1.94 -50.14 7.07
CA GLY A 19 -0.73 -49.33 6.79
C GLY A 19 -0.91 -48.43 5.55
N VAL A 20 -1.69 -48.95 4.56
CA VAL A 20 -1.99 -48.27 3.29
C VAL A 20 -3.49 -48.38 3.02
N CYS A 21 -4.10 -47.29 2.61
CA CYS A 21 -5.53 -47.27 2.28
C CYS A 21 -5.85 -48.13 1.06
N PRO A 22 -6.80 -49.08 1.15
CA PRO A 22 -7.18 -49.92 0.01
C PRO A 22 -7.92 -49.18 -1.13
N VAL A 23 -8.42 -47.96 -0.82
CA VAL A 23 -9.18 -47.16 -1.82
C VAL A 23 -8.29 -46.20 -2.58
N CYS A 24 -7.41 -45.44 -1.92
CA CYS A 24 -6.59 -44.42 -2.58
C CYS A 24 -5.08 -44.75 -2.64
N GLY A 25 -4.64 -45.84 -1.98
CA GLY A 25 -3.22 -46.20 -1.95
C GLY A 25 -2.34 -45.31 -1.07
N GLY A 26 -2.92 -44.33 -0.39
CA GLY A 26 -2.17 -43.41 0.49
C GLY A 26 -1.86 -44.05 1.86
N SER A 27 -0.78 -43.60 2.52
CA SER A 27 -0.44 -44.02 3.86
C SER A 27 -1.57 -43.67 4.84
N MET A 28 -1.92 -44.60 5.72
CA MET A 28 -2.87 -44.36 6.82
C MET A 28 -2.17 -43.74 8.04
N ASN A 29 -0.86 -43.85 8.11
CA ASN A 29 -0.04 -43.27 9.18
C ASN A 29 0.46 -41.88 8.73
N VAL A 30 -0.46 -40.91 8.77
CA VAL A 30 -0.23 -39.51 8.43
C VAL A 30 -0.55 -38.67 9.66
N GLU A 31 0.26 -37.67 9.94
CA GLU A 31 0.02 -36.70 10.99
C GLU A 31 -0.04 -35.29 10.37
N ASN A 32 -0.90 -34.44 10.90
CA ASN A 32 -0.90 -33.02 10.60
C ASN A 32 0.17 -32.32 11.46
N GLU A 33 0.61 -31.12 11.07
CA GLU A 33 1.59 -30.37 11.86
C GLU A 33 1.05 -29.97 13.24
N PRO A 34 1.92 -29.74 14.25
CA PRO A 34 1.50 -29.49 15.63
C PRO A 34 0.50 -28.34 15.83
N HIS A 35 0.57 -27.33 14.96
CA HIS A 35 -0.35 -26.17 15.00
C HIS A 35 -1.68 -26.44 14.26
N GLN A 36 -1.81 -27.54 13.55
CA GLN A 36 -3.01 -27.97 12.82
C GLN A 36 -3.88 -28.90 13.68
N LEU A 37 -5.12 -29.12 13.24
CA LEU A 37 -5.98 -30.08 13.91
C LEU A 37 -5.44 -31.52 13.74
N PRO A 38 -5.38 -32.30 14.80
CA PRO A 38 -5.05 -33.71 14.68
C PRO A 38 -6.02 -34.46 13.77
N ILE A 39 -5.51 -35.45 13.04
CA ILE A 39 -6.35 -36.38 12.26
C ILE A 39 -7.35 -37.07 13.17
N ASN A 40 -8.56 -37.30 12.67
CA ASN A 40 -9.74 -37.83 13.38
C ASN A 40 -10.32 -36.88 14.45
N SER A 41 -9.88 -35.61 14.54
CA SER A 41 -10.63 -34.62 15.31
C SER A 41 -12.06 -34.53 14.80
N ILE A 42 -13.02 -34.40 15.72
CA ILE A 42 -14.44 -34.24 15.36
C ILE A 42 -14.84 -32.81 15.71
N LEU A 43 -15.27 -32.05 14.71
CA LEU A 43 -15.78 -30.69 14.86
C LEU A 43 -17.32 -30.71 14.83
N ASN A 44 -17.92 -29.86 15.68
CA ASN A 44 -19.37 -29.69 15.81
C ASN A 44 -20.12 -31.03 15.98
N GLY A 45 -19.45 -32.04 16.56
CA GLY A 45 -19.99 -33.39 16.69
C GLY A 45 -20.37 -34.08 15.37
N ARG A 46 -19.92 -33.57 14.23
CA ARG A 46 -20.38 -33.94 12.88
C ARG A 46 -19.28 -34.14 11.85
N TYR A 47 -18.22 -33.36 11.89
CA TYR A 47 -17.22 -33.35 10.83
C TYR A 47 -15.93 -34.01 11.32
N ILE A 48 -15.56 -35.14 10.74
CA ILE A 48 -14.26 -35.77 11.00
C ILE A 48 -13.20 -35.11 10.12
N ILE A 49 -12.06 -34.76 10.72
CA ILE A 49 -10.94 -34.11 10.07
C ILE A 49 -9.92 -35.15 9.61
N GLY A 50 -9.50 -35.06 8.38
CA GLY A 50 -8.39 -35.80 7.80
C GLY A 50 -7.12 -34.94 7.67
N ARG A 51 -6.32 -35.24 6.64
CA ARG A 51 -5.08 -34.50 6.40
C ARG A 51 -5.35 -33.06 5.95
N THR A 52 -4.38 -32.21 6.17
CA THR A 52 -4.34 -30.87 5.61
C THR A 52 -4.24 -30.91 4.08
N LEU A 53 -5.09 -30.14 3.40
CA LEU A 53 -5.06 -29.88 1.95
C LEU A 53 -4.16 -28.71 1.60
N GLY A 54 -4.12 -27.69 2.47
CA GLY A 54 -3.29 -26.50 2.32
C GLY A 54 -3.35 -25.64 3.56
N ALA A 55 -2.29 -24.89 3.81
CA ALA A 55 -2.20 -23.90 4.87
C ALA A 55 -1.70 -22.59 4.29
N GLY A 56 -2.26 -21.45 4.73
CA GLY A 56 -1.91 -20.11 4.32
C GLY A 56 -1.88 -19.16 5.51
N GLY A 57 -1.63 -17.88 5.25
CA GLY A 57 -1.49 -16.89 6.31
C GLY A 57 -2.73 -16.71 7.21
N PHE A 58 -3.94 -17.04 6.71
CA PHE A 58 -5.20 -16.82 7.43
C PHE A 58 -6.08 -18.06 7.57
N GLY A 59 -5.61 -19.19 7.16
CA GLY A 59 -6.42 -20.39 7.31
C GLY A 59 -5.71 -21.66 6.93
N ILE A 60 -6.25 -22.74 7.47
CA ILE A 60 -5.83 -24.11 7.20
C ILE A 60 -7.03 -24.84 6.62
N THR A 61 -6.84 -25.49 5.49
CA THR A 61 -7.91 -26.27 4.85
C THR A 61 -7.61 -27.75 5.00
N TYR A 62 -8.57 -28.50 5.49
CA TYR A 62 -8.49 -29.94 5.72
C TYR A 62 -9.44 -30.69 4.78
N VAL A 63 -9.10 -31.91 4.42
CA VAL A 63 -10.12 -32.86 3.95
C VAL A 63 -10.92 -33.33 5.16
N GLY A 64 -12.24 -33.44 5.02
CA GLY A 64 -13.10 -33.91 6.08
C GLY A 64 -14.21 -34.84 5.60
N TYR A 65 -14.96 -35.38 6.53
CA TYR A 65 -16.13 -36.22 6.27
C TYR A 65 -17.31 -35.77 7.13
N ASP A 66 -18.44 -35.55 6.49
CA ASP A 66 -19.70 -35.24 7.15
C ASP A 66 -20.41 -36.53 7.55
N LEU A 67 -20.42 -36.82 8.83
CA LEU A 67 -21.06 -38.05 9.40
C LEU A 67 -22.58 -38.09 9.21
N LYS A 68 -23.22 -36.92 9.06
CA LYS A 68 -24.67 -36.82 8.91
C LYS A 68 -25.10 -37.03 7.46
N LEU A 69 -24.36 -36.45 6.52
CA LEU A 69 -24.66 -36.53 5.08
C LEU A 69 -23.89 -37.62 4.36
N ASN A 70 -23.00 -38.32 5.08
CA ASN A 70 -22.16 -39.41 4.56
C ASN A 70 -21.39 -39.04 3.29
N ASN A 71 -20.77 -37.87 3.26
CA ASN A 71 -20.00 -37.42 2.14
C ASN A 71 -18.72 -36.68 2.54
N LYS A 72 -17.77 -36.60 1.60
CA LYS A 72 -16.54 -35.85 1.74
C LYS A 72 -16.79 -34.35 1.66
N VAL A 73 -16.09 -33.58 2.51
CA VAL A 73 -16.11 -32.13 2.58
C VAL A 73 -14.69 -31.57 2.63
N ALA A 74 -14.55 -30.28 2.36
CA ALA A 74 -13.38 -29.50 2.72
C ALA A 74 -13.75 -28.62 3.93
N VAL A 75 -12.88 -28.57 4.94
CA VAL A 75 -13.10 -27.76 6.14
C VAL A 75 -11.98 -26.73 6.22
N LYS A 76 -12.33 -25.46 6.12
CA LYS A 76 -11.40 -24.35 6.25
C LYS A 76 -11.52 -23.78 7.65
N GLU A 77 -10.42 -23.72 8.35
CA GLU A 77 -10.28 -23.13 9.68
C GLU A 77 -9.69 -21.73 9.56
N TYR A 78 -10.23 -20.77 10.27
CA TYR A 78 -9.58 -19.47 10.43
C TYR A 78 -8.38 -19.62 11.38
N TYR A 79 -7.17 -19.36 10.86
CA TYR A 79 -5.93 -19.47 11.62
C TYR A 79 -4.95 -18.41 11.13
N MET A 80 -4.71 -17.38 11.94
CA MET A 80 -3.80 -16.27 11.63
C MET A 80 -2.37 -16.70 11.92
N SER A 81 -1.65 -17.15 10.87
CA SER A 81 -0.27 -17.63 11.00
C SER A 81 0.64 -16.54 11.58
N GLY A 82 1.45 -16.89 12.57
CA GLY A 82 2.34 -15.96 13.28
C GLY A 82 1.65 -15.13 14.38
N GLY A 83 0.31 -14.94 14.33
CA GLY A 83 -0.43 -14.17 15.32
C GLY A 83 -1.20 -15.02 16.35
N VAL A 84 -1.32 -16.32 16.12
CA VAL A 84 -2.03 -17.25 17.03
C VAL A 84 -1.25 -18.53 17.23
N SER A 85 -1.57 -19.22 18.32
CA SER A 85 -1.06 -20.56 18.61
C SER A 85 -2.21 -21.50 19.01
N ARG A 86 -2.01 -22.81 18.84
CA ARG A 86 -2.95 -23.84 19.26
C ARG A 86 -2.51 -24.48 20.58
N THR A 87 -3.42 -24.55 21.54
CA THR A 87 -3.20 -25.24 22.80
C THR A 87 -3.38 -26.76 22.62
N ARG A 88 -2.97 -27.53 23.64
CA ARG A 88 -3.23 -29.01 23.69
C ARG A 88 -4.71 -29.37 23.70
N SER A 89 -5.57 -28.45 24.15
CA SER A 89 -7.04 -28.61 24.11
C SER A 89 -7.65 -28.18 22.78
N LEU A 90 -6.85 -27.99 21.72
CA LEU A 90 -7.19 -27.55 20.36
C LEU A 90 -7.64 -26.10 20.25
N THR A 91 -7.72 -25.37 21.36
CA THR A 91 -8.12 -23.96 21.37
C THR A 91 -7.08 -23.09 20.67
N VAL A 92 -7.53 -22.22 19.79
CA VAL A 92 -6.69 -21.20 19.14
C VAL A 92 -6.69 -19.94 20.00
N ILE A 93 -5.50 -19.47 20.35
CA ILE A 93 -5.32 -18.27 21.19
C ILE A 93 -4.33 -17.32 20.52
N PRO A 94 -4.55 -16.00 20.61
CA PRO A 94 -3.56 -15.01 20.20
C PRO A 94 -2.23 -15.21 20.93
N THR A 95 -1.11 -15.02 20.23
CA THR A 95 0.24 -15.14 20.81
C THR A 95 0.56 -14.01 21.78
N ASP A 96 -0.02 -12.84 21.57
CA ASP A 96 0.07 -11.67 22.43
C ASP A 96 -1.24 -10.83 22.37
N ARG A 97 -1.33 -9.79 23.22
CA ARG A 97 -2.53 -8.93 23.30
C ARG A 97 -2.76 -8.09 22.05
N SER A 98 -1.71 -7.73 21.31
CA SER A 98 -1.84 -6.94 20.09
C SER A 98 -2.54 -7.72 18.98
N ASN A 99 -2.44 -9.04 18.99
CA ASN A 99 -3.09 -9.95 18.04
C ASN A 99 -4.57 -10.24 18.37
N GLU A 100 -5.07 -9.87 19.55
CA GLU A 100 -6.42 -10.23 19.98
C GLU A 100 -7.51 -9.53 19.18
N ALA A 101 -7.43 -8.22 19.03
CA ALA A 101 -8.41 -7.44 18.24
C ALA A 101 -8.34 -7.78 16.74
N PRO A 102 -7.15 -7.84 16.09
CA PRO A 102 -7.02 -8.31 14.71
C PRO A 102 -7.58 -9.70 14.49
N PHE A 103 -7.29 -10.66 15.39
CA PHE A 103 -7.80 -12.02 15.29
C PHE A 103 -9.33 -12.07 15.37
N ASN A 104 -9.94 -11.38 16.33
CA ASN A 104 -11.39 -11.35 16.48
C ASN A 104 -12.07 -10.70 15.26
N LYS A 105 -11.57 -9.57 14.80
CA LYS A 105 -12.08 -8.87 13.61
C LYS A 105 -11.93 -9.73 12.33
N GLY A 106 -10.82 -10.45 12.20
CA GLY A 106 -10.59 -11.37 11.08
C GLY A 106 -11.54 -12.58 11.13
N LYS A 107 -11.80 -13.13 12.32
CA LYS A 107 -12.75 -14.22 12.56
C LYS A 107 -14.19 -13.82 12.17
N GLU A 108 -14.64 -12.63 12.57
CA GLU A 108 -15.96 -12.10 12.19
C GLU A 108 -16.10 -12.00 10.65
N ARG A 109 -15.10 -11.42 9.98
CA ARG A 109 -15.09 -11.29 8.52
C ARG A 109 -15.08 -12.65 7.81
N PHE A 110 -14.35 -13.61 8.35
CA PHE A 110 -14.33 -14.97 7.82
C PHE A 110 -15.72 -15.63 7.87
N LEU A 111 -16.48 -15.39 8.94
CA LEU A 111 -17.87 -15.86 9.06
C LEU A 111 -18.82 -15.08 8.14
N ASP A 112 -18.63 -13.77 7.98
CA ASP A 112 -19.45 -12.96 7.07
C ASP A 112 -19.23 -13.34 5.60
N GLU A 113 -17.99 -13.66 5.22
CA GLU A 113 -17.68 -14.27 3.92
C GLU A 113 -18.49 -15.55 3.70
N ALA A 114 -18.46 -16.46 4.67
CA ALA A 114 -19.22 -17.70 4.59
C ALA A 114 -20.73 -17.46 4.41
N LYS A 115 -21.31 -16.50 5.15
CA LYS A 115 -22.73 -16.12 5.03
C LYS A 115 -23.09 -15.61 3.64
N ILE A 116 -22.23 -14.81 3.02
CA ILE A 116 -22.45 -14.30 1.67
C ILE A 116 -22.30 -15.43 0.65
N LEU A 117 -21.24 -16.23 0.74
CA LEU A 117 -21.00 -17.35 -0.19
C LEU A 117 -22.07 -18.42 -0.12
N ALA A 118 -22.67 -18.67 1.04
CA ALA A 118 -23.78 -19.60 1.19
C ALA A 118 -25.03 -19.21 0.37
N GLN A 119 -25.14 -17.96 -0.08
CA GLN A 119 -26.22 -17.51 -0.98
C GLN A 119 -26.01 -17.93 -2.43
N PHE A 120 -24.82 -18.43 -2.78
CA PHE A 120 -24.46 -18.84 -4.14
C PHE A 120 -24.45 -20.37 -4.32
N ILE A 121 -25.29 -21.08 -3.57
CA ILE A 121 -25.35 -22.56 -3.59
C ILE A 121 -25.61 -23.13 -4.98
N ASP A 122 -26.38 -22.42 -5.82
CA ASP A 122 -26.74 -22.83 -7.18
C ASP A 122 -25.74 -22.32 -8.25
N GLU A 123 -24.67 -21.63 -7.84
CA GLU A 123 -23.69 -21.07 -8.79
C GLU A 123 -22.60 -22.13 -9.08
N PRO A 124 -22.57 -22.71 -10.29
CA PRO A 124 -21.73 -23.87 -10.58
C PRO A 124 -20.23 -23.56 -10.55
N ASN A 125 -19.84 -22.28 -10.68
CA ASN A 125 -18.46 -21.84 -10.77
C ASN A 125 -17.95 -21.18 -9.48
N ILE A 126 -18.74 -21.19 -8.39
CA ILE A 126 -18.32 -20.78 -7.05
C ILE A 126 -18.28 -22.02 -6.15
N VAL A 127 -17.30 -22.10 -5.25
CA VAL A 127 -17.28 -23.15 -4.24
C VAL A 127 -18.51 -23.07 -3.33
N ASN A 128 -19.17 -24.21 -3.12
CA ASN A 128 -20.42 -24.26 -2.35
C ASN A 128 -20.10 -24.37 -0.85
N VAL A 129 -20.52 -23.37 -0.07
CA VAL A 129 -20.47 -23.38 1.39
C VAL A 129 -21.70 -24.15 1.89
N ARG A 130 -21.47 -25.17 2.74
CA ARG A 130 -22.50 -26.07 3.30
C ARG A 130 -22.84 -25.75 4.74
N ASP A 131 -21.85 -25.29 5.51
CA ASP A 131 -21.99 -24.99 6.94
C ASP A 131 -20.89 -24.03 7.38
N TYR A 132 -21.11 -23.32 8.47
CA TYR A 132 -20.10 -22.54 9.16
C TYR A 132 -20.43 -22.44 10.65
N PHE A 133 -19.43 -22.45 11.51
CA PHE A 133 -19.62 -22.42 12.97
C PHE A 133 -18.35 -21.96 13.67
N GLU A 134 -18.50 -21.62 14.94
CA GLU A 134 -17.39 -21.33 15.86
C GLU A 134 -17.15 -22.52 16.79
N GLU A 135 -15.89 -22.91 16.93
CA GLU A 135 -15.41 -23.91 17.90
C GLU A 135 -13.91 -23.64 18.15
N ASN A 136 -13.35 -24.15 19.25
CA ASN A 136 -11.92 -23.98 19.58
C ASN A 136 -11.46 -22.51 19.62
N CYS A 137 -12.31 -21.55 19.98
CA CYS A 137 -12.11 -20.11 19.95
C CYS A 137 -11.81 -19.53 18.56
N THR A 138 -11.99 -20.31 17.48
CA THR A 138 -11.86 -19.90 16.09
C THR A 138 -13.13 -20.18 15.30
N ALA A 139 -13.09 -20.04 13.98
CA ALA A 139 -14.21 -20.27 13.09
C ALA A 139 -13.86 -21.28 11.99
N TYR A 140 -14.87 -21.99 11.55
CA TYR A 140 -14.78 -23.02 10.51
C TYR A 140 -15.80 -22.78 9.41
N ILE A 141 -15.39 -23.00 8.15
CA ILE A 141 -16.26 -23.03 6.98
C ILE A 141 -16.19 -24.45 6.41
N VAL A 142 -17.34 -25.10 6.26
CA VAL A 142 -17.45 -26.39 5.61
C VAL A 142 -17.93 -26.22 4.18
N MET A 143 -17.15 -26.69 3.24
CA MET A 143 -17.38 -26.56 1.81
C MET A 143 -17.52 -27.94 1.13
N GLU A 144 -18.06 -27.94 -0.07
CA GLU A 144 -17.95 -29.12 -0.92
C GLU A 144 -16.49 -29.50 -1.15
N PHE A 145 -16.20 -30.79 -1.15
CA PHE A 145 -14.88 -31.27 -1.57
C PHE A 145 -14.83 -31.30 -3.10
N LEU A 146 -13.83 -30.66 -3.67
CA LEU A 146 -13.64 -30.60 -5.11
C LEU A 146 -12.62 -31.66 -5.58
N ASP A 147 -13.05 -32.52 -6.48
CA ASP A 147 -12.21 -33.53 -7.12
C ASP A 147 -11.68 -32.99 -8.46
N GLY A 148 -10.53 -32.34 -8.41
CA GLY A 148 -9.94 -31.66 -9.54
C GLY A 148 -8.48 -31.29 -9.29
N GLU A 149 -7.95 -30.40 -10.12
CA GLU A 149 -6.64 -29.79 -9.95
C GLU A 149 -6.73 -28.26 -10.14
N ASP A 150 -5.90 -27.51 -9.44
CA ASP A 150 -5.83 -26.06 -9.67
C ASP A 150 -5.15 -25.73 -11.01
N LEU A 151 -5.45 -24.53 -11.53
CA LEU A 151 -4.92 -24.11 -12.84
C LEU A 151 -3.40 -23.91 -12.84
N THR A 152 -2.73 -23.80 -11.69
CA THR A 152 -1.26 -23.77 -11.62
C THR A 152 -0.68 -25.12 -12.02
N HIS A 153 -1.20 -26.20 -11.42
CA HIS A 153 -0.81 -27.57 -11.75
C HIS A 153 -1.21 -27.95 -13.16
N TYR A 154 -2.41 -27.57 -13.57
CA TYR A 154 -2.89 -27.78 -14.93
C TYR A 154 -1.96 -27.13 -15.98
N ALA A 155 -1.65 -25.84 -15.83
CA ALA A 155 -0.76 -25.10 -16.73
C ALA A 155 0.68 -25.63 -16.71
N LYS A 156 1.18 -26.08 -15.55
CA LYS A 156 2.52 -26.68 -15.44
C LYS A 156 2.61 -27.98 -16.27
N ARG A 157 1.53 -28.74 -16.35
CA ARG A 157 1.48 -30.00 -17.05
C ARG A 157 1.22 -29.84 -18.55
N HIS A 158 0.38 -28.88 -18.98
CA HIS A 158 -0.02 -28.67 -20.37
C HIS A 158 0.79 -27.59 -21.09
N GLY A 159 1.53 -26.76 -20.37
CA GLY A 159 2.25 -25.61 -20.93
C GLY A 159 1.32 -24.43 -21.21
N ARG A 160 1.64 -23.68 -22.26
CA ARG A 160 0.82 -22.54 -22.71
C ARG A 160 -0.47 -23.04 -23.36
N LEU A 161 -1.58 -22.43 -22.98
CA LEU A 161 -2.89 -22.70 -23.56
C LEU A 161 -3.18 -21.73 -24.71
N SER A 162 -4.04 -22.11 -25.62
CA SER A 162 -4.57 -21.21 -26.64
C SER A 162 -5.55 -20.21 -26.03
N PHE A 163 -5.80 -19.11 -26.73
CA PHE A 163 -6.75 -18.10 -26.29
C PHE A 163 -8.16 -18.69 -26.04
N ASP A 164 -8.64 -19.51 -26.96
CA ASP A 164 -9.98 -20.11 -26.89
C ASP A 164 -10.08 -21.10 -25.71
N GLU A 165 -9.02 -21.85 -25.40
CA GLU A 165 -8.97 -22.74 -24.23
C GLU A 165 -9.01 -21.93 -22.92
N VAL A 166 -8.22 -20.87 -22.83
CA VAL A 166 -8.22 -20.02 -21.60
C VAL A 166 -9.57 -19.33 -21.42
N LEU A 167 -10.15 -18.82 -22.52
CA LEU A 167 -11.46 -18.17 -22.49
C LEU A 167 -12.54 -19.15 -22.03
N ALA A 168 -12.59 -20.36 -22.62
CA ALA A 168 -13.55 -21.39 -22.26
C ALA A 168 -13.46 -21.81 -20.76
N LEU A 169 -12.25 -21.80 -20.19
CA LEU A 169 -12.04 -22.11 -18.77
C LEU A 169 -12.48 -20.96 -17.86
N LEU A 170 -12.14 -19.71 -18.20
CA LEU A 170 -12.26 -18.57 -17.29
C LEU A 170 -13.56 -17.77 -17.43
N GLU A 171 -14.17 -17.72 -18.63
CA GLU A 171 -15.40 -16.95 -18.85
C GLU A 171 -16.53 -17.32 -17.88
N PRO A 172 -16.86 -18.63 -17.65
CA PRO A 172 -17.91 -18.99 -16.69
C PRO A 172 -17.59 -18.52 -15.26
N ALA A 173 -16.31 -18.59 -14.86
CA ALA A 173 -15.86 -18.10 -13.55
C ALA A 173 -15.95 -16.56 -13.44
N MET A 174 -15.62 -15.82 -14.51
CA MET A 174 -15.81 -14.36 -14.59
C MET A 174 -17.26 -13.97 -14.38
N MET A 175 -18.19 -14.67 -15.07
CA MET A 175 -19.63 -14.39 -14.95
C MET A 175 -20.18 -14.72 -13.56
N ALA A 176 -19.66 -15.76 -12.92
CA ALA A 176 -20.00 -16.10 -11.55
C ALA A 176 -19.47 -15.06 -10.54
N LEU A 177 -18.21 -14.63 -10.69
CA LEU A 177 -17.62 -13.55 -9.88
C LEU A 177 -18.38 -12.23 -10.01
N ASP A 178 -18.85 -11.88 -11.20
CA ASP A 178 -19.65 -10.67 -11.41
C ASP A 178 -20.95 -10.66 -10.58
N LYS A 179 -21.57 -11.83 -10.41
CA LYS A 179 -22.73 -11.97 -9.52
C LYS A 179 -22.37 -11.77 -8.05
N VAL A 180 -21.19 -12.28 -7.64
CA VAL A 180 -20.67 -12.12 -6.28
C VAL A 180 -20.33 -10.66 -6.01
N HIS A 181 -19.69 -9.97 -6.96
CA HIS A 181 -19.38 -8.54 -6.88
C HIS A 181 -20.66 -7.68 -6.71
N LYS A 182 -21.73 -8.02 -7.40
CA LYS A 182 -23.04 -7.35 -7.27
C LYS A 182 -23.65 -7.49 -5.88
N LYS A 183 -23.15 -8.43 -5.04
CA LYS A 183 -23.52 -8.57 -3.61
C LYS A 183 -22.51 -7.89 -2.67
N GLY A 184 -21.55 -7.15 -3.21
CA GLY A 184 -20.54 -6.41 -2.43
C GLY A 184 -19.35 -7.23 -1.95
N LEU A 185 -19.22 -8.50 -2.35
CA LEU A 185 -18.07 -9.34 -1.98
C LEU A 185 -17.02 -9.32 -3.10
N ILE A 186 -15.78 -9.00 -2.75
CA ILE A 186 -14.63 -9.00 -3.64
C ILE A 186 -13.71 -10.13 -3.24
N HIS A 187 -13.14 -10.87 -4.20
CA HIS A 187 -12.32 -12.06 -3.94
C HIS A 187 -10.92 -11.71 -3.40
N ARG A 188 -10.24 -10.72 -4.00
CA ARG A 188 -8.92 -10.19 -3.57
C ARG A 188 -7.72 -11.14 -3.69
N ASP A 189 -7.91 -12.38 -4.09
CA ASP A 189 -6.83 -13.37 -4.24
C ASP A 189 -7.00 -14.26 -5.47
N ILE A 190 -7.55 -13.72 -6.57
CA ILE A 190 -7.66 -14.49 -7.81
C ILE A 190 -6.27 -14.77 -8.36
N SER A 191 -6.03 -16.04 -8.62
CA SER A 191 -4.79 -16.55 -9.24
C SER A 191 -5.03 -17.98 -9.72
N PRO A 192 -4.16 -18.56 -10.54
CA PRO A 192 -4.35 -19.95 -10.99
C PRO A 192 -4.49 -20.98 -9.87
N SER A 193 -3.90 -20.73 -8.69
CA SER A 193 -3.99 -21.65 -7.53
C SER A 193 -5.36 -21.62 -6.84
N ASN A 194 -6.15 -20.56 -7.03
CA ASN A 194 -7.48 -20.41 -6.43
C ASN A 194 -8.61 -20.68 -7.45
N LEU A 195 -8.26 -21.29 -8.59
CA LEU A 195 -9.18 -21.71 -9.63
C LEU A 195 -9.03 -23.23 -9.85
N MET A 196 -10.02 -24.00 -9.44
CA MET A 196 -10.01 -25.47 -9.49
C MET A 196 -10.72 -25.97 -10.75
N LEU A 197 -9.99 -26.65 -11.61
CA LEU A 197 -10.56 -27.37 -12.77
C LEU A 197 -11.04 -28.76 -12.32
N LEU A 198 -12.34 -28.96 -12.42
CA LEU A 198 -12.98 -30.24 -12.08
C LEU A 198 -12.85 -31.25 -13.23
N LYS A 199 -13.08 -32.53 -12.94
CA LYS A 199 -13.08 -33.61 -13.94
C LYS A 199 -14.13 -33.48 -15.04
N ASP A 200 -15.19 -32.72 -14.79
CA ASP A 200 -16.24 -32.41 -15.75
C ASP A 200 -15.94 -31.21 -16.65
N GLY A 201 -14.76 -30.59 -16.50
CA GLY A 201 -14.29 -29.45 -17.28
C GLY A 201 -14.71 -28.07 -16.72
N ARG A 202 -15.48 -28.00 -15.65
CA ARG A 202 -15.86 -26.73 -15.01
C ARG A 202 -14.74 -26.21 -14.15
N VAL A 203 -14.59 -24.89 -14.14
CA VAL A 203 -13.70 -24.21 -13.21
C VAL A 203 -14.50 -23.63 -12.05
N LYS A 204 -14.07 -23.91 -10.82
CA LYS A 204 -14.63 -23.31 -9.59
C LYS A 204 -13.65 -22.36 -8.93
N VAL A 205 -14.17 -21.23 -8.51
CA VAL A 205 -13.44 -20.23 -7.72
C VAL A 205 -13.41 -20.67 -6.27
N LEU A 206 -12.22 -20.70 -5.68
CA LEU A 206 -11.93 -21.05 -4.29
C LEU A 206 -11.55 -19.82 -3.48
N ASP A 207 -11.52 -19.95 -2.17
CA ASP A 207 -10.80 -19.11 -1.19
C ASP A 207 -10.93 -17.60 -1.43
N PHE A 208 -12.10 -17.04 -1.13
CA PHE A 208 -12.28 -15.60 -1.07
C PHE A 208 -11.40 -15.01 0.04
N GLY A 209 -10.60 -14.00 -0.31
CA GLY A 209 -9.56 -13.45 0.57
C GLY A 209 -10.03 -12.32 1.48
N THR A 210 -11.31 -12.27 1.89
CA THR A 210 -11.86 -11.16 2.70
C THR A 210 -11.24 -11.05 4.09
N ALA A 211 -10.74 -12.16 4.66
CA ALA A 211 -9.97 -12.14 5.90
C ALA A 211 -8.63 -11.40 5.77
N ARG A 212 -8.14 -11.18 4.55
CA ARG A 212 -6.89 -10.46 4.23
C ARG A 212 -7.06 -8.94 4.13
N THR A 213 -8.10 -8.36 4.69
CA THR A 213 -8.24 -6.91 4.69
C THR A 213 -7.20 -6.25 5.59
N GLN A 214 -6.61 -5.17 5.12
CA GLN A 214 -5.54 -4.39 5.75
C GLN A 214 -5.76 -4.08 7.24
N SER A 215 -7.00 -3.88 7.67
CA SER A 215 -7.36 -3.61 9.06
C SER A 215 -7.19 -4.78 10.04
N VAL A 216 -6.71 -5.95 9.58
CA VAL A 216 -6.45 -7.15 10.40
C VAL A 216 -4.96 -7.45 10.52
N LEU A 217 -4.16 -6.87 9.63
CA LEU A 217 -2.73 -7.14 9.52
C LEU A 217 -1.96 -5.83 9.47
N GLY A 218 -0.87 -5.74 10.20
CA GLY A 218 0.14 -4.73 9.95
C GLY A 218 0.77 -4.90 8.55
N GLU A 219 1.26 -3.84 7.96
CA GLU A 219 1.73 -3.78 6.55
C GLU A 219 2.78 -4.81 6.16
N LYS A 220 3.73 -5.14 7.04
CA LYS A 220 4.75 -6.18 6.80
C LYS A 220 4.13 -7.55 6.48
N SER A 221 2.99 -7.86 7.08
CA SER A 221 2.30 -9.14 6.83
C SER A 221 1.51 -9.14 5.52
N LEU A 222 1.09 -7.96 5.03
CA LEU A 222 0.29 -7.83 3.82
C LEU A 222 1.12 -8.05 2.56
N SER A 223 2.28 -7.39 2.44
CA SER A 223 3.17 -7.53 1.28
C SER A 223 3.73 -8.95 1.12
N ILE A 224 3.97 -9.66 2.23
CA ILE A 224 4.39 -11.07 2.21
C ILE A 224 3.26 -12.00 1.73
N MET A 225 2.01 -11.59 1.85
CA MET A 225 0.83 -12.42 1.54
C MET A 225 0.18 -12.11 0.19
N LEU A 226 0.48 -10.98 -0.42
CA LEU A 226 0.03 -10.67 -1.78
C LEU A 226 0.78 -11.54 -2.77
N LYS A 227 0.10 -11.96 -3.83
CA LYS A 227 0.71 -12.78 -4.89
C LYS A 227 1.33 -11.87 -5.95
N PRO A 228 2.68 -11.78 -6.03
CA PRO A 228 3.34 -10.92 -7.00
C PRO A 228 2.85 -11.19 -8.43
N GLY A 229 2.58 -10.11 -9.18
CA GLY A 229 2.07 -10.14 -10.54
C GLY A 229 0.56 -10.38 -10.67
N TYR A 230 -0.14 -10.86 -9.62
CA TYR A 230 -1.60 -11.00 -9.60
C TYR A 230 -2.31 -9.92 -8.78
N ALA A 231 -1.67 -9.42 -7.74
CA ALA A 231 -2.20 -8.33 -6.94
C ALA A 231 -2.05 -6.98 -7.68
N PRO A 232 -3.13 -6.20 -7.86
CA PRO A 232 -3.04 -4.85 -8.41
C PRO A 232 -2.53 -3.85 -7.37
N GLU A 233 -2.14 -2.67 -7.82
CA GLU A 233 -1.48 -1.64 -7.02
C GLU A 233 -2.31 -1.20 -5.80
N GLU A 234 -3.62 -1.11 -5.94
CA GLU A 234 -4.53 -0.74 -4.86
C GLU A 234 -4.56 -1.76 -3.70
N GLN A 235 -4.04 -2.98 -3.89
CA GLN A 235 -3.89 -3.96 -2.81
C GLN A 235 -2.60 -3.78 -2.00
N TYR A 236 -1.61 -3.08 -2.55
CA TYR A 236 -0.39 -2.73 -1.84
C TYR A 236 -0.52 -1.43 -1.04
N ARG A 237 -1.57 -0.64 -1.31
CA ARG A 237 -1.85 0.62 -0.62
C ARG A 237 -2.73 0.40 0.60
N THR A 238 -2.39 1.00 1.72
CA THR A 238 -3.12 0.88 3.01
C THR A 238 -4.59 1.30 2.88
N HIS A 239 -4.90 2.28 2.03
CA HIS A 239 -6.26 2.76 1.76
C HIS A 239 -6.64 2.67 0.28
N GLY A 240 -6.01 1.78 -0.47
CA GLY A 240 -6.38 1.55 -1.86
C GLY A 240 -7.85 1.15 -1.97
N GLN A 241 -8.65 1.97 -2.66
CA GLN A 241 -10.05 1.63 -2.91
C GLN A 241 -10.14 0.37 -3.76
N GLN A 242 -10.55 -0.71 -3.14
CA GLN A 242 -10.73 -2.00 -3.78
C GLN A 242 -12.17 -2.20 -4.23
N GLY A 243 -12.34 -2.77 -5.40
CA GLY A 243 -13.64 -3.04 -6.00
C GLY A 243 -13.59 -4.21 -6.96
N SER A 244 -14.63 -4.39 -7.76
CA SER A 244 -14.67 -5.41 -8.81
C SER A 244 -13.48 -5.32 -9.77
N TRP A 245 -12.95 -4.12 -10.00
CA TRP A 245 -11.75 -3.88 -10.82
C TRP A 245 -10.47 -4.52 -10.25
N THR A 246 -10.39 -4.70 -8.93
CA THR A 246 -9.29 -5.40 -8.26
C THR A 246 -9.20 -6.85 -8.74
N ASP A 247 -10.33 -7.55 -8.75
CA ASP A 247 -10.41 -8.92 -9.25
C ASP A 247 -10.29 -8.98 -10.78
N VAL A 248 -10.71 -7.95 -11.51
CA VAL A 248 -10.50 -7.85 -12.98
C VAL A 248 -9.01 -7.88 -13.32
N TYR A 249 -8.16 -7.16 -12.58
CA TYR A 249 -6.71 -7.23 -12.76
C TYR A 249 -6.19 -8.65 -12.52
N ALA A 250 -6.52 -9.23 -11.37
CA ALA A 250 -6.05 -10.55 -10.97
C ALA A 250 -6.52 -11.66 -11.94
N MET A 251 -7.74 -11.57 -12.45
CA MET A 251 -8.27 -12.46 -13.49
C MET A 251 -7.54 -12.26 -14.81
N SER A 252 -7.28 -11.03 -15.21
CA SER A 252 -6.51 -10.73 -16.43
C SER A 252 -5.05 -11.21 -16.30
N ALA A 253 -4.43 -11.09 -15.11
CA ALA A 253 -3.11 -11.63 -14.83
C ALA A 253 -3.08 -13.17 -14.90
N THR A 254 -4.14 -13.82 -14.42
CA THR A 254 -4.35 -15.26 -14.56
C THR A 254 -4.47 -15.66 -16.01
N PHE A 255 -5.28 -14.94 -16.77
CA PHE A 255 -5.46 -15.15 -18.22
C PHE A 255 -4.12 -15.00 -18.96
N TYR A 256 -3.40 -13.92 -18.69
CA TYR A 256 -2.06 -13.67 -19.27
C TYR A 256 -1.08 -14.80 -18.94
N ARG A 257 -1.05 -15.27 -17.69
CA ARG A 257 -0.19 -16.37 -17.25
C ARG A 257 -0.46 -17.66 -17.99
N LEU A 258 -1.73 -18.02 -18.17
CA LEU A 258 -2.13 -19.25 -18.88
C LEU A 258 -1.79 -19.20 -20.36
N LEU A 259 -1.92 -18.02 -21.01
CA LEU A 259 -1.58 -17.82 -22.42
C LEU A 259 -0.07 -17.81 -22.68
N THR A 260 0.66 -17.02 -21.88
CA THR A 260 2.07 -16.71 -22.17
C THR A 260 3.05 -17.64 -21.47
N GLY A 261 2.59 -18.33 -20.43
CA GLY A 261 3.46 -19.07 -19.52
C GLY A 261 4.28 -18.19 -18.59
N LYS A 262 4.17 -16.85 -18.67
CA LYS A 262 4.85 -15.87 -17.82
C LYS A 262 3.85 -15.21 -16.87
N THR A 263 4.22 -15.00 -15.62
CA THR A 263 3.48 -14.11 -14.71
C THR A 263 3.79 -12.67 -15.10
N PRO A 264 2.80 -11.75 -15.12
CA PRO A 264 3.09 -10.33 -15.31
C PRO A 264 4.11 -9.82 -14.26
N PRO A 265 4.91 -8.79 -14.58
CA PRO A 265 5.66 -8.08 -13.56
C PRO A 265 4.73 -7.56 -12.46
N THR A 266 5.25 -7.27 -11.26
CA THR A 266 4.42 -6.78 -10.16
C THR A 266 3.75 -5.46 -10.56
N SER A 267 2.55 -5.19 -10.04
CA SER A 267 1.86 -3.94 -10.36
C SER A 267 2.61 -2.73 -9.85
N THR A 268 3.35 -2.88 -8.75
CA THR A 268 4.25 -1.86 -8.20
C THR A 268 5.40 -1.53 -9.15
N ASP A 269 6.11 -2.55 -9.67
CA ASP A 269 7.17 -2.31 -10.66
C ASP A 269 6.63 -1.65 -11.94
N ARG A 270 5.43 -2.06 -12.38
CA ARG A 270 4.77 -1.53 -13.56
C ARG A 270 4.26 -0.09 -13.41
N MET A 271 4.13 0.40 -12.18
CA MET A 271 3.85 1.83 -11.94
C MET A 271 5.01 2.72 -12.35
N PHE A 272 6.24 2.25 -12.13
CA PHE A 272 7.45 3.00 -12.50
C PHE A 272 7.77 2.83 -13.98
N GLU A 273 7.77 1.60 -14.47
CA GLU A 273 7.99 1.28 -15.88
C GLU A 273 7.16 0.08 -16.30
N ASP A 274 6.16 0.29 -17.16
CA ASP A 274 5.31 -0.81 -17.64
C ASP A 274 6.00 -1.63 -18.71
N LYS A 275 6.87 -2.55 -18.29
CA LYS A 275 7.61 -3.50 -19.15
C LYS A 275 6.81 -4.77 -19.48
N ILE A 276 5.48 -4.78 -19.32
CA ILE A 276 4.69 -5.97 -19.65
C ILE A 276 4.75 -6.25 -21.16
N GLU A 277 5.19 -7.46 -21.52
CA GLU A 277 5.25 -7.89 -22.92
C GLU A 277 3.85 -8.20 -23.45
N LEU A 278 3.52 -7.74 -24.65
CA LEU A 278 2.26 -8.09 -25.30
C LEU A 278 2.22 -9.60 -25.60
N PRO A 279 1.08 -10.29 -25.38
CA PRO A 279 0.94 -11.71 -25.72
C PRO A 279 1.32 -12.04 -27.18
N SER A 280 0.97 -11.18 -28.12
CA SER A 280 1.36 -11.34 -29.53
C SER A 280 2.87 -11.29 -29.74
N ALA A 281 3.60 -10.43 -29.02
CA ALA A 281 5.06 -10.36 -29.05
C ALA A 281 5.71 -11.63 -28.47
N LEU A 282 5.02 -12.32 -27.55
CA LEU A 282 5.43 -13.61 -27.00
C LEU A 282 5.01 -14.81 -27.87
N GLY A 283 4.47 -14.54 -29.07
CA GLY A 283 4.07 -15.56 -30.04
C GLY A 283 2.69 -16.21 -29.81
N VAL A 284 1.86 -15.61 -28.92
CA VAL A 284 0.48 -16.05 -28.71
C VAL A 284 -0.37 -15.65 -29.91
N LYS A 285 -1.19 -16.58 -30.42
CA LYS A 285 -2.18 -16.29 -31.47
C LYS A 285 -3.40 -15.61 -30.80
N ILE A 286 -3.50 -14.30 -30.93
CA ILE A 286 -4.54 -13.47 -30.34
C ILE A 286 -4.91 -12.36 -31.34
N THR A 287 -6.17 -11.96 -31.41
CA THR A 287 -6.58 -10.82 -32.23
C THR A 287 -6.21 -9.48 -31.52
N PRO A 288 -5.98 -8.40 -32.29
CA PRO A 288 -5.68 -7.09 -31.68
C PRO A 288 -6.76 -6.59 -30.70
N GLN A 289 -8.02 -6.97 -30.93
CA GLN A 289 -9.13 -6.61 -30.05
C GLN A 289 -9.07 -7.37 -28.71
N GLN A 290 -8.81 -8.67 -28.77
CA GLN A 290 -8.66 -9.53 -27.58
C GLN A 290 -7.45 -9.12 -26.75
N GLU A 291 -6.31 -8.87 -27.43
CA GLU A 291 -5.10 -8.39 -26.76
C GLU A 291 -5.34 -7.06 -26.07
N ALA A 292 -5.93 -6.09 -26.76
CA ALA A 292 -6.27 -4.79 -26.17
C ALA A 292 -7.23 -4.93 -24.98
N ALA A 293 -8.18 -5.88 -25.03
CA ALA A 293 -9.09 -6.15 -23.90
C ALA A 293 -8.33 -6.71 -22.68
N LEU A 294 -7.45 -7.68 -22.91
CA LEU A 294 -6.63 -8.28 -21.86
C LEU A 294 -5.70 -7.24 -21.23
N MET A 295 -5.00 -6.45 -22.06
CA MET A 295 -4.10 -5.40 -21.56
C MET A 295 -4.85 -4.28 -20.83
N ARG A 296 -6.09 -3.97 -21.25
CA ARG A 296 -6.94 -3.03 -20.53
C ARG A 296 -7.43 -3.58 -19.17
N GLY A 297 -7.62 -4.89 -19.05
CA GLY A 297 -7.86 -5.57 -17.77
C GLY A 297 -6.63 -5.55 -16.87
N LEU A 298 -5.43 -5.51 -17.45
CA LEU A 298 -4.14 -5.41 -16.77
C LEU A 298 -3.66 -3.96 -16.58
N ALA A 299 -4.48 -2.95 -16.87
CA ALA A 299 -4.09 -1.56 -16.61
C ALA A 299 -3.73 -1.39 -15.13
N VAL A 300 -2.58 -0.75 -14.86
CA VAL A 300 -2.06 -0.61 -13.50
C VAL A 300 -3.02 0.25 -12.68
N ARG A 301 -3.36 1.44 -13.16
CA ARG A 301 -4.30 2.34 -12.49
C ARG A 301 -5.73 1.79 -12.59
N SER A 302 -6.42 1.70 -11.47
CA SER A 302 -7.78 1.15 -11.39
C SER A 302 -8.79 1.90 -12.27
N GLN A 303 -8.68 3.23 -12.37
CA GLN A 303 -9.53 4.08 -13.22
C GLN A 303 -9.36 3.82 -14.71
N ASP A 304 -8.20 3.33 -15.14
CA ASP A 304 -7.89 3.00 -16.52
C ASP A 304 -8.29 1.57 -16.87
N ARG A 305 -8.65 0.77 -15.90
CA ARG A 305 -8.96 -0.64 -16.03
C ARG A 305 -10.43 -0.88 -16.42
N ILE A 306 -10.72 -2.06 -16.98
CA ILE A 306 -12.09 -2.55 -17.09
C ILE A 306 -12.66 -2.72 -15.69
N GLN A 307 -13.91 -2.24 -15.46
CA GLN A 307 -14.45 -2.09 -14.11
C GLN A 307 -15.20 -3.32 -13.60
N THR A 308 -15.68 -4.21 -14.47
CA THR A 308 -16.47 -5.39 -14.06
C THR A 308 -16.02 -6.65 -14.79
N MET A 309 -16.26 -7.80 -14.18
CA MET A 309 -15.97 -9.12 -14.80
C MET A 309 -16.82 -9.36 -16.03
N GLU A 310 -18.09 -8.95 -16.00
CA GLU A 310 -18.99 -9.05 -17.17
C GLU A 310 -18.45 -8.23 -18.35
N GLU A 311 -17.94 -7.03 -18.10
CA GLU A 311 -17.36 -6.20 -19.16
C GLU A 311 -16.08 -6.84 -19.74
N LEU A 312 -15.20 -7.38 -18.86
CA LEU A 312 -13.99 -8.10 -19.28
C LEU A 312 -14.35 -9.28 -20.18
N ALA A 313 -15.26 -10.14 -19.75
CA ALA A 313 -15.71 -11.31 -20.53
C ALA A 313 -16.25 -10.88 -21.91
N LYS A 314 -17.15 -9.90 -21.96
CA LYS A 314 -17.72 -9.38 -23.22
C LYS A 314 -16.70 -8.73 -24.15
N CYS A 315 -15.64 -8.13 -23.61
CA CYS A 315 -14.57 -7.59 -24.44
C CYS A 315 -13.65 -8.69 -25.00
N LEU A 316 -13.37 -9.74 -24.20
CA LEU A 316 -12.56 -10.89 -24.62
C LEU A 316 -13.29 -11.77 -25.64
N THR A 317 -14.62 -11.99 -25.50
CA THR A 317 -15.44 -12.71 -26.48
C THR A 317 -15.67 -11.93 -27.79
N GLY A 318 -15.44 -10.62 -27.77
CA GLY A 318 -15.70 -9.72 -28.90
C GLY A 318 -17.14 -9.20 -28.99
N GLU A 319 -18.00 -9.56 -28.05
CA GLU A 319 -19.39 -9.08 -27.98
C GLU A 319 -19.45 -7.56 -27.71
N ARG A 320 -18.45 -7.04 -27.01
CA ARG A 320 -18.31 -5.61 -26.71
C ARG A 320 -16.97 -5.08 -27.22
N LYS A 321 -17.01 -3.98 -27.98
CA LYS A 321 -15.79 -3.25 -28.34
C LYS A 321 -15.35 -2.38 -27.17
N LEU A 322 -14.06 -2.36 -26.88
CA LEU A 322 -13.48 -1.42 -25.93
C LEU A 322 -13.88 0.02 -26.30
N ARG A 323 -14.45 0.75 -25.37
CA ARG A 323 -14.61 2.20 -25.53
C ARG A 323 -13.20 2.77 -25.67
N LYS A 324 -12.93 3.49 -26.77
CA LYS A 324 -11.69 4.28 -26.89
C LYS A 324 -11.64 5.17 -25.64
N ALA A 325 -10.51 5.15 -24.94
CA ALA A 325 -10.26 6.12 -23.87
C ALA A 325 -10.68 7.48 -24.42
N LYS A 326 -11.51 8.21 -23.69
CA LYS A 326 -11.82 9.60 -24.05
C LYS A 326 -10.44 10.26 -24.07
N LYS A 327 -9.93 10.60 -25.28
CA LYS A 327 -8.78 11.52 -25.38
C LYS A 327 -9.21 12.70 -24.52
N ALA A 328 -8.40 13.05 -23.53
CA ALA A 328 -8.60 14.27 -22.78
C ALA A 328 -8.92 15.34 -23.82
N PHE A 329 -10.07 15.97 -23.69
CA PHE A 329 -10.51 17.00 -24.62
C PHE A 329 -9.43 18.07 -24.53
N PRO A 330 -8.75 18.43 -25.64
CA PRO A 330 -7.66 19.39 -25.58
C PRO A 330 -8.25 20.74 -25.23
N TRP A 331 -8.35 21.03 -23.95
CA TRP A 331 -8.88 22.29 -23.42
C TRP A 331 -8.20 23.51 -24.04
N GLY A 332 -6.92 23.37 -24.41
CA GLY A 332 -6.19 24.39 -25.13
C GLY A 332 -6.80 24.80 -26.49
N LYS A 333 -7.48 23.87 -27.20
CA LYS A 333 -8.19 24.23 -28.46
C LYS A 333 -9.58 24.82 -28.22
N ALA A 334 -10.23 24.46 -27.12
CA ALA A 334 -11.50 25.07 -26.71
C ALA A 334 -11.27 26.47 -26.13
N ALA A 335 -10.21 26.67 -25.34
CA ALA A 335 -9.80 27.99 -24.85
C ALA A 335 -9.43 28.94 -25.99
N ALA A 336 -8.73 28.47 -27.04
CA ALA A 336 -8.43 29.29 -28.22
C ALA A 336 -9.69 29.67 -29.00
N ALA A 337 -10.71 28.79 -29.06
CA ALA A 337 -11.99 29.12 -29.72
C ALA A 337 -12.83 30.12 -28.90
N VAL A 338 -12.81 30.03 -27.57
CA VAL A 338 -13.48 30.97 -26.67
C VAL A 338 -12.79 32.33 -26.67
N LEU A 339 -11.47 32.37 -26.69
CA LEU A 339 -10.67 33.62 -26.85
C LEU A 339 -10.92 34.29 -28.20
N ALA A 340 -11.03 33.53 -29.29
CA ALA A 340 -11.34 34.08 -30.61
C ALA A 340 -12.77 34.66 -30.65
N LEU A 341 -13.75 34.05 -29.98
CA LEU A 341 -15.11 34.57 -29.84
C LEU A 341 -15.17 35.83 -28.95
N ALA A 342 -14.37 35.88 -27.87
CA ALA A 342 -14.28 37.04 -26.99
C ALA A 342 -13.62 38.27 -27.70
N VAL A 343 -12.61 38.06 -28.54
CA VAL A 343 -11.97 39.13 -29.33
C VAL A 343 -12.94 39.68 -30.36
N VAL A 344 -13.74 38.83 -31.02
CA VAL A 344 -14.75 39.28 -32.00
C VAL A 344 -15.89 40.03 -31.32
N SER A 345 -16.36 39.56 -30.15
CA SER A 345 -17.41 40.26 -29.38
C SER A 345 -16.89 41.58 -28.75
N GLY A 346 -15.63 41.61 -28.30
CA GLY A 346 -14.97 42.83 -27.80
C GLY A 346 -14.79 43.92 -28.88
N ALA A 347 -14.46 43.53 -30.10
CA ALA A 347 -14.36 44.45 -31.23
C ALA A 347 -15.71 45.01 -31.65
N VAL A 348 -16.78 44.23 -31.64
CA VAL A 348 -18.16 44.68 -31.91
C VAL A 348 -18.66 45.61 -30.81
N TYR A 349 -18.34 45.36 -29.54
CA TYR A 349 -18.71 46.21 -28.42
C TYR A 349 -17.95 47.56 -28.42
N ALA A 350 -16.69 47.56 -28.80
CA ALA A 350 -15.90 48.79 -28.93
C ALA A 350 -16.36 49.72 -30.06
N ILE A 351 -16.90 49.15 -31.17
CA ILE A 351 -17.46 49.92 -32.30
C ILE A 351 -18.85 50.49 -31.96
N ALA A 352 -19.62 49.81 -31.08
CA ALA A 352 -20.95 50.29 -30.69
C ALA A 352 -20.93 51.41 -29.64
N ASN A 353 -19.84 51.59 -28.86
CA ASN A 353 -19.74 52.58 -27.78
C ASN A 353 -18.93 53.83 -28.05
N SER A 354 -18.56 54.11 -29.30
CA SER A 354 -17.78 55.32 -29.66
C SER A 354 -18.64 56.60 -29.84
N SER A 355 -19.90 56.59 -29.40
CA SER A 355 -20.80 57.75 -29.54
C SER A 355 -21.60 58.01 -28.28
N ALA A 356 -21.01 58.58 -27.24
CA ALA A 356 -21.69 59.47 -26.29
C ALA A 356 -20.67 60.05 -25.29
N LYS A 357 -20.56 61.34 -25.32
CA LYS A 357 -19.82 62.20 -24.39
C LYS A 357 -20.72 62.60 -23.20
N GLU A 358 -19.97 62.94 -22.14
CA GLU A 358 -20.22 63.99 -21.12
C GLU A 358 -20.47 63.52 -19.67
N GLN A 359 -19.56 64.01 -18.83
CA GLN A 359 -19.51 64.08 -17.36
C GLN A 359 -20.56 65.11 -16.82
N PRO A 360 -20.84 65.30 -15.49
CA PRO A 360 -19.88 65.19 -14.35
C PRO A 360 -20.42 64.77 -12.96
N ALA A 361 -19.47 64.53 -12.03
CA ALA A 361 -19.35 64.92 -10.61
C ALA A 361 -20.03 64.10 -9.49
N ALA A 362 -19.15 63.56 -8.70
CA ALA A 362 -18.99 63.53 -7.22
C ALA A 362 -19.98 62.82 -6.32
N ALA A 363 -19.48 61.81 -5.62
CA ALA A 363 -19.44 61.72 -4.12
C ALA A 363 -18.59 60.54 -3.63
N GLU A 364 -17.78 60.83 -2.63
CA GLU A 364 -16.85 59.94 -1.95
C GLU A 364 -17.52 58.75 -1.25
N ALA A 365 -16.94 57.57 -1.42
CA ALA A 365 -16.96 56.52 -0.39
C ALA A 365 -15.65 55.70 -0.54
N THR A 366 -14.83 55.80 0.48
CA THR A 366 -13.60 55.03 0.71
C THR A 366 -13.83 53.54 0.59
N ALA A 367 -13.22 52.93 -0.43
CA ALA A 367 -13.03 51.48 -0.49
C ALA A 367 -11.52 51.23 -0.61
N THR A 368 -11.02 50.43 0.31
CA THR A 368 -9.67 49.88 0.37
C THR A 368 -9.33 49.21 -0.97
N PRO A 369 -8.16 49.42 -1.55
CA PRO A 369 -7.79 48.78 -2.82
C PRO A 369 -7.58 47.28 -2.61
N ALA A 370 -8.25 46.50 -3.40
CA ALA A 370 -7.91 45.09 -3.59
C ALA A 370 -6.51 44.98 -4.21
N PRO A 371 -5.73 43.99 -3.84
CA PRO A 371 -4.40 43.80 -4.39
C PRO A 371 -4.51 43.53 -5.90
N THR A 372 -3.72 44.25 -6.65
CA THR A 372 -3.55 44.12 -8.07
C THR A 372 -3.05 42.72 -8.37
N ALA A 373 -3.79 41.96 -9.16
CA ALA A 373 -3.33 40.70 -9.70
C ALA A 373 -1.97 40.91 -10.42
N SER A 374 -0.93 40.32 -9.83
CA SER A 374 0.35 40.20 -10.51
C SER A 374 0.12 39.27 -11.71
N LYS A 375 0.72 39.63 -12.84
CA LYS A 375 0.70 38.82 -14.05
C LYS A 375 1.16 37.40 -13.68
N ALA A 376 0.29 36.42 -13.88
CA ALA A 376 0.67 35.03 -13.91
C ALA A 376 1.88 34.88 -14.86
N LYS A 377 3.02 34.50 -14.33
CA LYS A 377 4.05 33.85 -15.12
C LYS A 377 3.38 32.57 -15.65
N GLU A 378 3.35 32.41 -16.97
CA GLU A 378 3.07 31.09 -17.53
C GLU A 378 4.00 30.11 -16.80
N SER A 379 3.44 29.21 -16.02
CA SER A 379 4.17 28.07 -15.50
C SER A 379 4.51 27.19 -16.70
N SER A 380 5.70 27.37 -17.25
CA SER A 380 6.34 26.33 -18.04
C SER A 380 6.55 25.17 -17.08
N GLU A 381 5.96 24.01 -17.37
CA GLU A 381 6.38 22.76 -16.74
C GLU A 381 7.91 22.72 -16.80
N PRO A 382 8.62 22.48 -15.69
CA PRO A 382 10.08 22.45 -15.72
C PRO A 382 10.50 21.39 -16.74
N SER A 383 11.20 21.83 -17.79
CA SER A 383 11.74 20.93 -18.79
C SER A 383 12.97 20.26 -18.21
N GLY A 384 12.92 18.96 -18.03
CA GLY A 384 14.00 18.18 -17.47
C GLY A 384 13.78 16.69 -17.71
N GLU A 385 14.73 15.87 -17.33
CA GLU A 385 14.63 14.41 -17.38
C GLU A 385 15.22 13.79 -16.12
N TYR A 386 14.71 12.61 -15.75
CA TYR A 386 15.32 11.80 -14.70
C TYR A 386 16.50 11.03 -15.28
N VAL A 387 17.69 11.27 -14.74
CA VAL A 387 18.93 10.58 -15.11
C VAL A 387 19.34 9.65 -13.99
N LEU A 388 19.74 8.41 -14.32
CA LEU A 388 20.25 7.47 -13.34
C LEU A 388 21.68 7.84 -12.96
N GLU A 389 21.90 8.18 -11.71
CA GLU A 389 23.19 8.57 -11.16
C GLU A 389 23.63 7.68 -10.01
N ASP A 390 24.95 7.48 -9.91
CA ASP A 390 25.57 6.83 -8.76
C ASP A 390 25.70 7.87 -7.62
N ARG A 391 24.99 7.62 -6.51
CA ARG A 391 25.02 8.47 -5.30
C ARG A 391 25.32 7.65 -4.07
N TYR A 392 26.14 8.19 -3.17
CA TYR A 392 26.29 7.61 -1.84
C TYR A 392 25.13 8.00 -0.94
N LYS A 393 24.49 7.01 -0.32
CA LYS A 393 23.44 7.20 0.67
C LYS A 393 23.85 6.67 2.02
N LEU A 394 23.52 7.41 3.07
CA LEU A 394 23.76 7.01 4.45
C LEU A 394 22.82 5.84 4.79
N VAL A 395 23.37 4.63 4.93
CA VAL A 395 22.56 3.45 5.26
C VAL A 395 22.58 3.12 6.75
N LYS A 396 23.57 3.62 7.46
CA LYS A 396 23.66 3.46 8.92
C LYS A 396 24.33 4.65 9.57
N GLU A 397 23.73 5.13 10.67
CA GLU A 397 24.32 6.12 11.57
C GLU A 397 24.51 5.49 12.96
N THR A 398 25.68 5.67 13.55
CA THR A 398 25.97 5.17 14.89
C THR A 398 26.42 6.32 15.79
N GLN A 399 25.77 6.45 16.93
CA GLN A 399 26.13 7.41 17.98
C GLN A 399 26.83 6.68 19.13
N THR A 400 28.03 7.10 19.46
CA THR A 400 28.84 6.51 20.55
C THR A 400 29.07 7.51 21.67
N GLY A 401 29.01 7.03 22.90
CA GLY A 401 29.33 7.80 24.09
C GLY A 401 30.83 8.09 24.22
N SER A 402 31.22 8.89 25.22
CA SER A 402 32.61 9.27 25.48
C SER A 402 33.54 8.10 25.85
N ASP A 403 32.98 6.96 26.20
CA ASP A 403 33.68 5.68 26.49
C ASP A 403 33.75 4.73 25.28
N ASN A 404 33.36 5.20 24.09
CA ASN A 404 33.24 4.44 22.85
C ASN A 404 32.18 3.31 22.89
N THR A 405 31.23 3.35 23.83
CA THR A 405 30.08 2.44 23.78
C THR A 405 29.05 2.96 22.80
N VAL A 406 28.43 2.08 22.01
CA VAL A 406 27.32 2.45 21.13
C VAL A 406 26.11 2.80 22.00
N VAL A 407 25.50 3.95 21.74
CA VAL A 407 24.32 4.41 22.46
C VAL A 407 23.07 4.31 21.60
N TYR A 408 23.19 4.69 20.34
CA TYR A 408 22.10 4.62 19.36
C TYR A 408 22.62 4.20 18.00
N GLU A 409 21.77 3.48 17.28
CA GLU A 409 21.98 3.15 15.86
C GLU A 409 20.71 3.48 15.08
N TYR A 410 20.88 4.08 13.89
CA TYR A 410 19.85 4.27 12.89
C TYR A 410 20.25 3.51 11.63
N GLU A 411 19.30 2.81 11.01
CA GLU A 411 19.47 2.19 9.69
C GLU A 411 18.40 2.73 8.74
N TYR A 412 18.80 2.99 7.49
CA TYR A 412 17.96 3.65 6.49
C TYR A 412 17.83 2.82 5.23
N GLU A 413 16.62 2.72 4.69
CA GLU A 413 16.35 2.17 3.37
C GLU A 413 15.78 3.26 2.46
N TYR A 414 16.10 3.20 1.17
CA TYR A 414 15.76 4.23 0.20
C TYR A 414 15.02 3.64 -0.99
N ASP A 415 14.15 4.43 -1.62
CA ASP A 415 13.57 4.12 -2.92
C ASP A 415 14.54 4.48 -4.07
N ASP A 416 14.11 4.19 -5.31
CA ASP A 416 14.92 4.45 -6.52
C ASP A 416 15.20 5.94 -6.77
N HIS A 417 14.47 6.85 -6.11
CA HIS A 417 14.69 8.30 -6.15
C HIS A 417 15.55 8.78 -4.98
N GLY A 418 16.05 7.85 -4.16
CA GLY A 418 16.88 8.13 -2.99
C GLY A 418 16.13 8.79 -1.83
N ARG A 419 14.78 8.64 -1.77
CA ARG A 419 13.97 9.08 -0.64
C ARG A 419 13.94 7.99 0.41
N THR A 420 14.04 8.34 1.68
CA THR A 420 13.99 7.36 2.78
C THR A 420 12.60 6.75 2.88
N VAL A 421 12.49 5.44 2.74
CA VAL A 421 11.22 4.69 2.85
C VAL A 421 11.10 3.90 4.15
N HIS A 422 12.22 3.60 4.78
CA HIS A 422 12.26 2.94 6.07
C HIS A 422 13.43 3.44 6.91
N THR A 423 13.21 3.59 8.21
CA THR A 423 14.23 3.92 9.20
C THR A 423 14.02 3.01 10.40
N SER A 424 15.04 2.28 10.82
CA SER A 424 15.05 1.60 12.11
C SER A 424 15.92 2.35 13.11
N TYR A 425 15.52 2.32 14.37
CA TYR A 425 16.23 2.96 15.47
C TYR A 425 16.39 2.00 16.63
N THR A 426 17.61 1.83 17.10
CA THR A 426 17.93 0.95 18.23
C THR A 426 18.72 1.72 19.29
N GLY A 427 18.18 1.74 20.50
CA GLY A 427 18.85 2.32 21.67
C GLY A 427 19.47 1.23 22.54
N TYR A 428 20.70 1.47 23.01
CA TYR A 428 21.48 0.54 23.84
C TYR A 428 21.74 1.12 25.21
N GLN A 429 21.77 0.26 26.22
CA GLN A 429 22.22 0.60 27.58
C GLN A 429 23.15 -0.48 28.11
N THR A 430 24.04 -0.12 29.02
CA THR A 430 24.90 -1.10 29.70
C THR A 430 24.14 -1.68 30.89
N ASP A 431 23.99 -3.01 30.93
CA ASP A 431 23.44 -3.72 32.09
C ASP A 431 24.39 -3.56 33.28
N GLU A 432 23.94 -2.99 34.36
CA GLU A 432 24.75 -2.69 35.55
C GLU A 432 25.30 -3.94 36.25
N ASN A 433 24.72 -5.12 36.04
CA ASN A 433 25.12 -6.37 36.68
C ASN A 433 26.14 -7.15 35.85
N THR A 434 26.00 -7.13 34.52
CA THR A 434 26.84 -7.94 33.61
C THR A 434 27.91 -7.10 32.93
N GLY A 435 27.71 -5.79 32.80
CA GLY A 435 28.58 -4.89 32.03
C GLY A 435 28.41 -5.04 30.52
N GLU A 436 27.44 -5.82 30.05
CA GLU A 436 27.14 -6.01 28.64
C GLU A 436 26.17 -4.97 28.12
N GLN A 437 26.28 -4.61 26.83
CA GLN A 437 25.30 -3.77 26.16
C GLN A 437 24.05 -4.57 25.83
N VAL A 438 22.90 -4.02 26.20
CA VAL A 438 21.58 -4.62 25.93
C VAL A 438 20.70 -3.58 25.23
N VAL A 439 19.87 -4.04 24.30
CA VAL A 439 18.85 -3.19 23.67
C VAL A 439 17.82 -2.82 24.73
N PHE A 440 17.57 -1.53 24.94
CA PHE A 440 16.53 -1.05 25.84
C PHE A 440 15.35 -0.42 25.12
N TYR A 441 15.55 0.00 23.86
CA TYR A 441 14.52 0.59 23.02
C TYR A 441 14.79 0.25 21.55
N GLN A 442 13.72 -0.01 20.81
CA GLN A 442 13.76 -0.20 19.36
C GLN A 442 12.47 0.36 18.77
N ASP A 443 12.56 1.06 17.65
CA ASP A 443 11.42 1.57 16.89
C ASP A 443 11.72 1.50 15.39
N GLU A 444 10.69 1.47 14.58
CA GLU A 444 10.79 1.46 13.12
C GLU A 444 9.82 2.48 12.54
N TRP A 445 10.28 3.24 11.56
CA TRP A 445 9.48 4.24 10.85
C TRP A 445 9.44 3.92 9.37
N PHE A 446 8.23 3.92 8.82
CA PHE A 446 7.96 3.73 7.40
C PHE A 446 7.42 5.02 6.81
N HIS A 447 7.89 5.34 5.61
CA HIS A 447 7.56 6.56 4.90
C HIS A 447 7.02 6.23 3.52
N GLY A 448 5.97 6.91 3.07
CA GLY A 448 5.39 6.76 1.75
C GLY A 448 5.31 8.09 1.03
N TYR A 449 5.50 8.05 -0.29
CA TYR A 449 5.45 9.23 -1.16
C TYR A 449 4.54 8.96 -2.37
N ASP A 450 3.88 9.99 -2.89
CA ASP A 450 3.15 9.91 -4.15
C ASP A 450 4.09 10.04 -5.36
N GLU A 451 3.50 10.02 -6.58
CA GLU A 451 4.24 10.12 -7.84
C GLU A 451 4.97 11.47 -7.99
N ASP A 452 4.44 12.53 -7.38
CA ASP A 452 5.01 13.88 -7.41
C ASP A 452 6.04 14.10 -6.29
N GLY A 453 6.25 13.08 -5.43
CA GLY A 453 7.21 13.11 -4.32
C GLY A 453 6.66 13.68 -3.02
N ASN A 454 5.34 13.95 -2.93
CA ASN A 454 4.73 14.41 -1.70
C ASN A 454 4.69 13.28 -0.67
N TYR A 455 4.95 13.62 0.57
CA TYR A 455 4.92 12.70 1.70
C TYR A 455 3.49 12.39 2.09
N ILE A 456 3.01 11.17 1.80
CA ILE A 456 1.60 10.78 1.97
C ILE A 456 1.35 9.78 3.09
N TYR A 457 2.40 9.21 3.68
CA TYR A 457 2.26 8.15 4.66
C TYR A 457 3.39 8.13 5.67
N TYR A 458 3.02 7.89 6.94
CA TYR A 458 3.95 7.67 8.05
C TYR A 458 3.42 6.58 8.97
N LYS A 459 4.32 5.73 9.44
CA LYS A 459 4.02 4.72 10.45
C LYS A 459 5.21 4.51 11.37
N SER A 460 4.91 4.37 12.66
CA SER A 460 5.82 3.88 13.69
C SER A 460 5.10 2.83 14.55
N ASP A 461 5.79 2.22 15.50
CA ASP A 461 5.17 1.30 16.46
C ASP A 461 4.08 1.96 17.33
N SER A 462 4.11 3.29 17.47
CA SER A 462 3.21 4.06 18.32
C SER A 462 2.13 4.84 17.57
N SER A 463 2.27 5.08 16.27
CA SER A 463 1.37 5.92 15.49
C SER A 463 1.37 5.56 14.00
N GLU A 464 0.23 5.78 13.36
CA GLU A 464 0.06 5.67 11.92
C GLU A 464 -0.78 6.85 11.44
N SER A 465 -0.26 7.60 10.47
CA SER A 465 -0.93 8.75 9.89
C SER A 465 -0.90 8.70 8.38
N ASN A 466 -2.02 9.09 7.77
CA ASN A 466 -2.17 9.24 6.33
C ASN A 466 -2.43 10.70 6.00
N TYR A 467 -1.91 11.17 4.89
CA TYR A 467 -1.99 12.57 4.50
C TYR A 467 -2.63 12.72 3.12
N GLU A 468 -3.52 13.71 3.00
CA GLU A 468 -4.08 14.16 1.73
C GLU A 468 -3.75 15.64 1.55
N TYR A 469 -3.47 16.07 0.32
CA TYR A 469 -3.03 17.43 0.01
C TYR A 469 -3.99 18.13 -0.92
N GLU A 470 -4.21 19.42 -0.67
CA GLU A 470 -4.77 20.38 -1.61
C GLU A 470 -3.67 21.34 -2.06
N PHE A 471 -3.72 21.75 -3.32
CA PHE A 471 -2.75 22.65 -3.93
C PHE A 471 -3.45 23.95 -4.33
N ASP A 472 -2.73 25.05 -4.33
CA ASP A 472 -3.21 26.33 -4.85
C ASP A 472 -3.09 26.42 -6.39
N GLU A 473 -3.39 27.62 -6.95
CA GLU A 473 -3.35 27.85 -8.41
C GLU A 473 -1.92 27.82 -8.97
N ASP A 474 -0.91 28.00 -8.14
CA ASP A 474 0.51 28.01 -8.49
C ASP A 474 1.14 26.61 -8.35
N GLY A 475 0.42 25.64 -7.76
CA GLY A 475 0.84 24.27 -7.53
C GLY A 475 1.53 24.04 -6.18
N ASP A 476 1.54 25.05 -5.31
CA ASP A 476 2.07 24.94 -3.96
C ASP A 476 1.02 24.32 -3.01
N TRP A 477 1.46 23.71 -1.92
CA TRP A 477 0.57 23.13 -0.91
C TRP A 477 -0.28 24.23 -0.26
N SER A 478 -1.59 24.13 -0.39
CA SER A 478 -2.53 25.03 0.31
C SER A 478 -3.05 24.41 1.59
N LYS A 479 -3.24 23.08 1.61
CA LYS A 479 -3.71 22.37 2.79
C LYS A 479 -3.22 20.91 2.81
N ARG A 480 -2.97 20.38 4.00
CA ARG A 480 -2.69 18.96 4.25
C ARG A 480 -3.63 18.46 5.34
N TYR A 481 -4.38 17.41 5.05
CA TYR A 481 -5.22 16.71 6.01
C TYR A 481 -4.47 15.52 6.60
N GLU A 482 -4.62 15.30 7.89
CA GLU A 482 -4.07 14.15 8.60
C GLU A 482 -5.20 13.25 9.10
N TYR A 483 -5.10 11.96 8.78
CA TYR A 483 -6.05 10.93 9.17
C TYR A 483 -5.35 9.85 9.98
N ASP A 484 -6.05 9.25 10.96
CA ASP A 484 -5.57 8.07 11.68
C ASP A 484 -5.68 6.81 10.81
N ALA A 485 -5.25 5.66 11.37
CA ALA A 485 -5.32 4.37 10.71
C ALA A 485 -6.74 3.94 10.32
N ASP A 486 -7.76 4.45 11.00
CA ASP A 486 -9.18 4.20 10.70
C ASP A 486 -9.79 5.24 9.75
N HIS A 487 -8.94 6.11 9.17
CA HIS A 487 -9.30 7.22 8.28
C HIS A 487 -10.26 8.25 8.93
N ASN A 488 -10.16 8.43 10.25
CA ASN A 488 -10.80 9.56 10.90
C ASN A 488 -9.87 10.76 10.83
N LEU A 489 -10.42 11.93 10.55
CA LEU A 489 -9.66 13.18 10.53
C LEU A 489 -9.09 13.45 11.93
N VAL A 490 -7.77 13.51 12.03
CA VAL A 490 -7.03 13.86 13.25
C VAL A 490 -6.82 15.37 13.35
N GLY A 491 -6.64 16.00 12.19
CA GLY A 491 -6.44 17.42 12.06
C GLY A 491 -6.10 17.82 10.64
N TRP A 492 -5.79 19.07 10.43
CA TRP A 492 -5.27 19.54 9.15
C TRP A 492 -4.28 20.67 9.36
N THR A 493 -3.46 20.93 8.34
CA THR A 493 -2.50 22.04 8.28
C THR A 493 -2.88 22.92 7.09
N GLU A 494 -2.97 24.22 7.29
CA GLU A 494 -3.08 25.23 6.22
C GLU A 494 -1.74 25.89 6.01
N TYR A 495 -1.36 26.15 4.77
CA TYR A 495 -0.08 26.73 4.39
C TYR A 495 -0.27 28.12 3.81
N GLU A 496 0.52 29.08 4.28
CA GLU A 496 0.62 30.43 3.76
C GLU A 496 2.08 30.72 3.40
N TYR A 497 2.31 31.38 2.28
CA TYR A 497 3.65 31.69 1.78
C TYR A 497 3.87 33.19 1.82
N GLU A 498 4.79 33.63 2.67
CA GLU A 498 5.15 35.04 2.87
C GLU A 498 6.50 35.33 2.17
N PRO A 499 6.60 36.35 1.28
CA PRO A 499 7.88 36.71 0.68
C PRO A 499 8.87 37.24 1.73
N ILE A 500 10.14 36.85 1.61
CA ILE A 500 11.22 37.39 2.44
C ILE A 500 11.82 38.59 1.72
N GLU A 501 11.84 39.77 2.38
CA GLU A 501 12.34 41.00 1.79
C GLU A 501 13.83 40.89 1.38
N GLY A 502 14.13 41.05 0.11
CA GLY A 502 15.50 41.00 -0.43
C GLY A 502 16.01 39.57 -0.72
N SER A 503 15.14 38.57 -0.73
CA SER A 503 15.46 37.17 -1.05
C SER A 503 14.49 36.62 -2.08
N ASP A 504 14.94 35.65 -2.89
CA ASP A 504 14.08 34.84 -3.75
C ASP A 504 13.37 33.72 -2.96
N TRP A 505 13.72 33.51 -1.70
CA TRP A 505 13.12 32.52 -0.82
C TRP A 505 11.82 33.04 -0.19
N GLN A 506 10.91 32.10 0.10
CA GLN A 506 9.65 32.38 0.77
C GLN A 506 9.67 31.80 2.20
N CYS A 507 8.95 32.48 3.10
CA CYS A 507 8.64 31.94 4.42
C CYS A 507 7.32 31.15 4.30
N THR A 508 7.35 29.87 4.65
CA THR A 508 6.13 29.06 4.78
C THR A 508 5.63 29.18 6.21
N VAL A 509 4.38 29.63 6.37
CA VAL A 509 3.67 29.61 7.65
C VAL A 509 2.64 28.50 7.61
N SER A 510 2.76 27.54 8.53
CA SER A 510 1.89 26.36 8.59
C SER A 510 1.06 26.37 9.86
N TYR A 511 -0.27 26.40 9.72
CA TYR A 511 -1.21 26.44 10.84
C TYR A 511 -1.86 25.06 11.03
N GLU A 512 -1.60 24.43 12.17
CA GLU A 512 -2.22 23.13 12.53
C GLU A 512 -3.53 23.34 13.29
N TYR A 513 -4.53 22.58 12.91
CA TYR A 513 -5.86 22.60 13.51
C TYR A 513 -6.28 21.23 14.04
N TYR A 514 -7.06 21.24 15.13
CA TYR A 514 -7.82 20.06 15.57
C TYR A 514 -9.02 19.80 14.65
N PRO A 515 -9.61 18.59 14.67
CA PRO A 515 -10.79 18.27 13.85
C PRO A 515 -12.01 19.19 14.09
N ASP A 516 -12.08 19.85 15.23
CA ASP A 516 -13.15 20.79 15.58
C ASP A 516 -12.92 22.22 15.04
N GLY A 517 -11.79 22.43 14.34
CA GLY A 517 -11.43 23.72 13.75
C GLY A 517 -10.70 24.67 14.70
N SER A 518 -10.38 24.26 15.93
CA SER A 518 -9.57 25.08 16.82
C SER A 518 -8.08 24.98 16.45
N LEU A 519 -7.37 26.11 16.46
CA LEU A 519 -5.93 26.17 16.20
C LEU A 519 -5.17 25.39 17.30
N LYS A 520 -4.31 24.47 16.90
CA LYS A 520 -3.46 23.66 17.77
C LYS A 520 -2.11 24.33 18.00
N SER A 521 -1.43 24.67 16.91
CA SER A 521 -0.09 25.26 16.85
C SER A 521 0.14 25.85 15.47
N PHE A 522 1.18 26.64 15.31
CA PHE A 522 1.67 27.00 13.98
C PHE A 522 3.20 27.06 13.97
N TYR A 523 3.77 26.94 12.77
CA TYR A 523 5.22 27.06 12.58
C TYR A 523 5.56 27.94 11.40
N LYS A 524 6.74 28.53 11.48
CA LYS A 524 7.35 29.30 10.41
C LYS A 524 8.63 28.60 9.96
N SER A 525 8.72 28.32 8.66
CA SER A 525 9.90 27.75 8.04
C SER A 525 10.43 28.70 6.99
N TYR A 526 11.69 29.07 7.08
CA TYR A 526 12.35 29.95 6.12
C TYR A 526 13.84 29.67 6.05
N SER A 527 14.45 29.98 4.92
CA SER A 527 15.89 29.85 4.72
C SER A 527 16.51 31.20 4.36
N VAL A 528 17.76 31.39 4.75
CA VAL A 528 18.54 32.60 4.47
C VAL A 528 19.88 32.16 3.89
N GLU A 529 20.29 32.77 2.77
CA GLU A 529 21.60 32.54 2.16
C GLU A 529 22.72 33.08 3.06
N ASN A 530 23.80 32.31 3.19
CA ASN A 530 24.97 32.68 3.97
C ASN A 530 26.04 33.34 3.08
N ASP A 531 26.93 34.13 3.65
CA ASP A 531 28.02 34.83 2.93
C ASP A 531 29.00 33.85 2.22
N ASP A 532 29.02 32.56 2.57
CA ASP A 532 29.87 31.51 2.01
C ASP A 532 29.21 30.72 0.87
N GLY A 533 27.99 31.09 0.47
CA GLY A 533 27.21 30.43 -0.57
C GLY A 533 26.42 29.22 -0.09
N GLY A 534 26.47 28.90 1.21
CA GLY A 534 25.56 27.97 1.86
C GLY A 534 24.26 28.68 2.31
N TYR A 535 23.43 27.98 3.10
CA TYR A 535 22.22 28.58 3.65
C TYR A 535 21.93 28.12 5.08
N THR A 536 21.12 28.90 5.78
CA THR A 536 20.62 28.57 7.12
C THR A 536 19.10 28.46 7.07
N SER A 537 18.57 27.29 7.42
CA SER A 537 17.14 27.05 7.56
C SER A 537 16.70 27.19 9.00
N HIS A 538 15.60 27.88 9.20
CA HIS A 538 14.93 28.07 10.48
C HIS A 538 13.57 27.38 10.46
N TYR A 539 13.22 26.74 11.59
CA TYR A 539 11.92 26.16 11.82
C TYR A 539 11.46 26.50 13.23
N ASP A 540 10.59 27.48 13.32
CA ASP A 540 10.11 28.05 14.58
C ASP A 540 8.70 27.54 14.88
N THR A 541 8.49 26.95 16.05
CA THR A 541 7.20 26.40 16.50
C THR A 541 6.55 27.30 17.52
N TYR A 542 5.26 27.56 17.37
CA TYR A 542 4.47 28.42 18.25
C TYR A 542 3.23 27.68 18.77
N ASP A 543 2.80 27.99 19.99
CA ASP A 543 1.51 27.56 20.52
C ASP A 543 0.35 28.33 19.84
N ALA A 544 -0.90 27.93 20.13
CA ALA A 544 -2.09 28.60 19.60
C ALA A 544 -2.23 30.07 20.01
N ASN A 545 -1.50 30.52 21.03
CA ASN A 545 -1.49 31.92 21.52
C ASN A 545 -0.37 32.75 20.88
N GLY A 546 0.47 32.15 20.03
CA GLY A 546 1.60 32.81 19.41
C GLY A 546 2.88 32.85 20.24
N ASN A 547 2.98 32.09 21.33
CA ASN A 547 4.22 31.99 22.08
C ASN A 547 5.16 30.98 21.41
N LEU A 548 6.42 31.35 21.21
CA LEU A 548 7.46 30.45 20.71
C LEU A 548 7.64 29.27 21.69
N THR A 549 7.55 28.05 21.20
CA THR A 549 7.68 26.80 21.97
C THR A 549 8.92 26.01 21.62
N GLY A 550 9.50 26.24 20.45
CA GLY A 550 10.74 25.60 20.01
C GLY A 550 11.28 26.23 18.74
N GLN A 551 12.56 26.03 18.48
CA GLN A 551 13.22 26.48 17.26
C GLN A 551 14.27 25.45 16.84
N ASN A 552 14.28 25.12 15.56
CA ASN A 552 15.33 24.33 14.93
C ASN A 552 16.10 25.23 13.96
N ILE A 553 17.41 25.16 14.00
CA ILE A 553 18.30 25.87 13.09
C ILE A 553 19.23 24.86 12.44
N SER A 554 19.17 24.74 11.10
CA SER A 554 20.04 23.89 10.30
C SER A 554 20.93 24.75 9.41
N VAL A 555 22.23 24.54 9.45
CA VAL A 555 23.20 25.26 8.61
C VAL A 555 23.75 24.32 7.58
N TYR A 556 23.72 24.73 6.31
CA TYR A 556 24.18 23.97 5.17
C TYR A 556 25.36 24.69 4.50
N ASP A 557 26.33 23.91 4.00
CA ASP A 557 27.40 24.45 3.18
C ASP A 557 26.95 24.72 1.73
N SER A 558 27.83 25.26 0.90
CA SER A 558 27.56 25.55 -0.52
C SER A 558 27.28 24.30 -1.37
N ASP A 559 27.64 23.11 -0.88
CA ASP A 559 27.33 21.82 -1.51
C ASP A 559 26.00 21.22 -1.05
N GLY A 560 25.29 21.88 -0.11
CA GLY A 560 24.03 21.45 0.45
C GLY A 560 24.16 20.39 1.55
N ASN A 561 25.34 20.16 2.10
CA ASN A 561 25.51 19.26 3.24
C ASN A 561 25.19 19.99 4.54
N GLN A 562 24.42 19.37 5.42
CA GLN A 562 24.12 19.93 6.74
C GLN A 562 25.37 19.88 7.64
N ILE A 563 25.99 21.01 7.88
CA ILE A 563 27.21 21.11 8.69
C ILE A 563 26.93 21.40 10.17
N LYS A 564 25.73 21.89 10.49
CA LYS A 564 25.31 22.17 11.87
C LYS A 564 23.80 22.04 12.03
N TYR A 565 23.38 21.54 13.19
CA TYR A 565 21.99 21.53 13.62
C TYR A 565 21.90 21.99 15.09
N GLN A 566 20.92 22.82 15.41
CA GLN A 566 20.69 23.30 16.76
C GLN A 566 19.20 23.23 17.09
N TYR A 567 18.89 22.71 18.27
CA TYR A 567 17.54 22.67 18.80
C TYR A 567 17.42 23.49 20.06
N TYR A 568 16.51 24.45 20.06
CA TYR A 568 16.14 25.28 21.18
C TYR A 568 14.73 24.93 21.64
N SER A 569 14.51 24.83 22.96
CA SER A 569 13.20 24.49 23.51
C SER A 569 12.74 25.54 24.52
N GLY A 570 11.41 25.66 24.68
CA GLY A 570 10.77 26.55 25.63
C GLY A 570 10.69 28.02 25.20
N SER A 571 9.88 28.78 25.91
CA SER A 571 9.64 30.19 25.66
C SER A 571 10.85 31.08 25.93
N ASP A 572 11.88 30.59 26.61
CA ASP A 572 13.15 31.27 26.90
C ASP A 572 14.23 30.97 25.84
N ASN A 573 13.88 30.23 24.81
CA ASN A 573 14.76 29.86 23.70
C ASN A 573 16.09 29.24 24.16
N THR A 574 16.00 28.26 25.09
CA THR A 574 17.17 27.60 25.66
C THR A 574 17.71 26.51 24.68
N LEU A 575 19.01 26.61 24.32
CA LEU A 575 19.67 25.59 23.52
C LEU A 575 19.68 24.24 24.26
N THR A 576 19.07 23.23 23.65
CA THR A 576 18.90 21.90 24.23
C THR A 576 19.83 20.89 23.59
N SER A 577 20.09 20.99 22.28
CA SER A 577 21.09 20.17 21.60
C SER A 577 21.74 20.92 20.44
N GLU A 578 22.98 20.55 20.17
CA GLU A 578 23.73 21.03 19.01
C GLU A 578 24.47 19.86 18.37
N GLU A 579 24.45 19.80 17.06
CA GLU A 579 25.19 18.81 16.27
C GLU A 579 26.09 19.53 15.26
N SER A 580 27.22 18.94 14.95
CA SER A 580 28.14 19.43 13.91
C SER A 580 28.68 18.26 13.10
N TYR A 581 28.85 18.48 11.80
CA TYR A 581 29.24 17.44 10.86
C TYR A 581 30.36 17.92 9.93
N THR A 582 31.18 16.99 9.47
CA THR A 582 32.18 17.21 8.41
C THR A 582 32.02 16.14 7.33
N TYR A 583 32.31 16.51 6.08
CA TYR A 583 32.11 15.66 4.92
C TYR A 583 33.36 15.58 4.05
N ASP A 584 33.48 14.52 3.26
CA ASP A 584 34.47 14.37 2.21
C ASP A 584 33.97 14.95 0.86
N ALA A 585 34.79 14.86 -0.17
CA ALA A 585 34.47 15.37 -1.51
C ALA A 585 33.31 14.59 -2.19
N GLU A 586 33.01 13.39 -1.74
CA GLU A 586 31.85 12.59 -2.19
C GLU A 586 30.61 12.80 -1.33
N ARG A 587 30.60 13.84 -0.47
CA ARG A 587 29.52 14.21 0.44
C ARG A 587 29.18 13.14 1.50
N ARG A 588 30.14 12.28 1.86
CA ARG A 588 30.00 11.32 2.95
C ARG A 588 30.45 11.97 4.25
N MET A 589 29.67 11.82 5.31
CA MET A 589 30.03 12.31 6.63
C MET A 589 31.31 11.60 7.13
N THR A 590 32.34 12.37 7.39
CA THR A 590 33.63 11.86 7.92
C THR A 590 33.70 11.92 9.44
N SER A 591 32.98 12.84 10.04
CA SER A 591 32.80 12.89 11.50
C SER A 591 31.56 13.72 11.84
N GLY A 592 30.93 13.38 12.95
CA GLY A 592 29.88 14.18 13.56
C GLY A 592 30.02 14.21 15.07
N LYS A 593 29.51 15.24 15.68
CA LYS A 593 29.45 15.41 17.14
C LYS A 593 28.09 15.96 17.53
N ARG A 594 27.47 15.34 18.52
CA ARG A 594 26.26 15.84 19.17
C ARG A 594 26.55 16.22 20.60
N THR A 595 26.07 17.39 21.00
CA THR A 595 26.17 17.88 22.37
C THR A 595 24.75 18.13 22.88
N THR A 596 24.34 17.46 23.96
CA THR A 596 23.03 17.63 24.56
C THR A 596 23.19 18.34 25.90
N TYR A 597 22.38 19.37 26.14
CA TYR A 597 22.38 20.20 27.34
C TYR A 597 21.17 19.87 28.22
N TYR A 598 21.37 19.35 29.42
CA TYR A 598 20.28 18.99 30.32
C TYR A 598 20.59 19.37 31.76
N ALA A 599 19.72 20.19 32.36
CA ALA A 599 19.80 20.60 33.78
C ALA A 599 21.19 21.06 34.25
N GLY A 600 21.93 21.78 33.37
CA GLY A 600 23.28 22.28 33.65
C GLY A 600 24.41 21.28 33.41
N ASN A 601 24.10 20.10 32.94
CA ASN A 601 25.08 19.10 32.49
C ASN A 601 25.16 19.09 30.97
N THR A 602 26.31 18.67 30.44
CA THR A 602 26.56 18.50 29.00
C THR A 602 26.94 17.04 28.74
N VAL A 603 26.28 16.42 27.77
CA VAL A 603 26.62 15.08 27.32
C VAL A 603 27.02 15.16 25.85
N GLU A 604 28.15 14.56 25.51
CA GLU A 604 28.72 14.54 24.16
C GLU A 604 28.68 13.13 23.56
N TYR A 605 28.33 13.07 22.28
CA TYR A 605 28.33 11.85 21.47
C TYR A 605 29.17 12.07 20.22
N SER A 606 29.83 11.03 19.75
CA SER A 606 30.43 10.99 18.43
C SER A 606 29.46 10.31 17.47
N ILE A 607 29.36 10.82 16.24
CA ILE A 607 28.49 10.32 15.20
C ILE A 607 29.34 9.81 14.05
N SER A 608 29.05 8.61 13.55
CA SER A 608 29.66 8.04 12.36
C SER A 608 28.60 7.45 11.44
N GLY A 609 28.86 7.42 10.14
CA GLY A 609 27.95 6.91 9.14
C GLY A 609 28.57 5.85 8.25
N GLU A 610 27.79 4.85 7.89
CA GLU A 610 28.10 3.88 6.84
C GLU A 610 27.31 4.24 5.58
N TYR A 611 27.95 4.14 4.41
CA TYR A 611 27.38 4.58 3.13
C TYR A 611 27.42 3.46 2.11
N GLU A 612 26.34 3.31 1.36
CA GLU A 612 26.31 2.47 0.18
C GLU A 612 26.20 3.31 -1.10
N LEU A 613 26.88 2.86 -2.17
CA LEU A 613 26.75 3.43 -3.50
C LEU A 613 25.48 2.88 -4.14
N MET A 614 24.49 3.74 -4.34
CA MET A 614 23.21 3.38 -4.93
C MET A 614 23.04 4.10 -6.26
N GLN A 615 22.39 3.44 -7.21
CA GLN A 615 21.90 4.08 -8.43
C GLN A 615 20.51 4.65 -8.16
N ILE A 616 20.36 5.95 -8.26
CA ILE A 616 19.09 6.64 -8.03
C ILE A 616 18.76 7.54 -9.22
N TYR A 617 17.47 7.75 -9.46
CA TYR A 617 16.99 8.71 -10.45
C TYR A 617 17.07 10.12 -9.89
N VAL A 618 17.83 10.98 -10.55
CA VAL A 618 17.98 12.39 -10.21
C VAL A 618 17.35 13.23 -11.32
N TRP A 619 16.52 14.20 -10.94
CA TRP A 619 15.93 15.14 -11.90
C TRP A 619 16.96 16.18 -12.33
N HIS A 620 17.16 16.29 -13.64
CA HIS A 620 17.98 17.33 -14.26
C HIS A 620 17.09 18.28 -15.04
N SER A 621 17.05 19.56 -14.64
CA SER A 621 16.39 20.61 -15.40
C SER A 621 17.20 20.95 -16.66
N PHE A 622 16.55 21.17 -17.80
CA PHE A 622 17.21 21.65 -19.02
C PHE A 622 17.51 23.16 -19.00
N ASP A 623 17.09 23.88 -17.95
CA ASP A 623 17.27 25.32 -17.82
C ASP A 623 18.57 25.72 -17.08
N GLU A 624 19.43 24.76 -16.74
CA GLU A 624 20.72 24.96 -16.02
C GLU A 624 21.95 24.99 -16.96
N GLU A 625 21.81 25.32 -18.29
CA GLU A 625 22.96 25.63 -19.17
C GLU A 625 23.17 27.12 -19.36
#